data_4816a60144a11d5563d63ac115cc394d
#
_entry.id   4816a60144a11d5563d63ac115cc394d
#
_cell.length_a   1.000
_cell.length_b   1.000
_cell.length_c   1.000
_cell.angle_alpha   90.00
_cell.angle_beta   90.00
_cell.angle_gamma   90.00
#
_symmetry.space_group_name_H-M   'P 1'
#
loop_
_entity.id
_entity.type
_entity.pdbx_description
1 polymer ?
#
loop_
_entity_poly.entity_id
_entity_poly.type
_entity_poly.pdbx_seq_one_letter_code
_entity_poly.pdbx_strand_id
1 'polypeptide(L)'
;MRLFAYIKPYFRIFILLVCLLPDTYLLAGERLYGATYKITLQEDAKFSEDSLQLYKDRAIFAAKNNDLKNAAFYAEEYIKYSAETGFVESRYFAKFSDTAEFKKLKEKYDLNVNWLHFFYLFSALIGFFIGIMLLINKSKDKKATVLISVFVLIHSLFIFHIFLHSTNLKFRTPHILYMSSIFSYLYGPLLYFYFKRITQKYTFKKRDIVHLLPTFIIMVIMF
;
A
#
# COMPACT_ATOMS: atom_id res chain seq x y z
N MET A 1 -17.08 22.35 -22.64
CA MET A 1 -17.35 23.25 -21.52
C MET A 1 -18.54 22.81 -20.63
N ARG A 2 -19.57 22.16 -21.17
CA ARG A 2 -20.76 21.72 -20.39
C ARG A 2 -20.54 20.52 -19.47
N LEU A 3 -19.60 19.62 -19.76
CA LEU A 3 -19.31 18.44 -18.94
C LEU A 3 -18.68 18.80 -17.58
N PHE A 4 -17.87 19.86 -17.54
CA PHE A 4 -17.22 20.33 -16.29
C PHE A 4 -18.22 20.95 -15.28
N ALA A 5 -19.31 21.52 -15.75
CA ALA A 5 -20.36 22.08 -14.88
C ALA A 5 -21.15 20.97 -14.16
N TYR A 6 -21.28 19.80 -14.79
CA TYR A 6 -21.96 18.63 -14.20
C TYR A 6 -21.08 17.89 -13.19
N ILE A 7 -19.77 17.86 -13.39
CA ILE A 7 -18.81 17.16 -12.51
C ILE A 7 -18.48 17.98 -11.26
N LYS A 8 -18.62 19.30 -11.30
CA LYS A 8 -18.26 20.22 -10.21
C LYS A 8 -18.88 19.89 -8.84
N PRO A 9 -20.18 19.57 -8.70
CA PRO A 9 -20.75 19.20 -7.41
C PRO A 9 -20.27 17.84 -6.90
N TYR A 10 -20.14 16.85 -7.80
CA TYR A 10 -19.67 15.51 -7.44
C TYR A 10 -18.18 15.49 -7.07
N PHE A 11 -17.40 16.36 -7.71
CA PHE A 11 -15.98 16.52 -7.38
C PHE A 11 -15.78 17.20 -6.01
N ARG A 12 -16.67 18.11 -5.60
CA ARG A 12 -16.67 18.69 -4.25
C ARG A 12 -17.04 17.64 -3.20
N ILE A 13 -18.04 16.82 -3.46
CA ILE A 13 -18.43 15.72 -2.57
C ILE A 13 -17.34 14.67 -2.48
N PHE A 14 -16.66 14.36 -3.60
CA PHE A 14 -15.54 13.44 -3.65
C PHE A 14 -14.34 13.98 -2.84
N ILE A 15 -13.98 15.26 -2.97
CA ILE A 15 -12.93 15.89 -2.16
C ILE A 15 -13.30 15.89 -0.69
N LEU A 16 -14.56 16.18 -0.33
CA LEU A 16 -15.04 16.15 1.06
C LEU A 16 -14.99 14.73 1.64
N LEU A 17 -15.43 13.73 0.90
CA LEU A 17 -15.32 12.31 1.27
C LEU A 17 -13.84 11.87 1.42
N VAL A 18 -12.98 12.31 0.51
CA VAL A 18 -11.54 12.01 0.56
C VAL A 18 -10.85 12.71 1.73
N CYS A 19 -11.26 13.93 2.08
CA CYS A 19 -10.73 14.66 3.24
C CYS A 19 -11.26 14.12 4.58
N LEU A 20 -12.44 13.50 4.61
CA LEU A 20 -13.02 12.92 5.82
C LEU A 20 -12.56 11.48 6.12
N LEU A 21 -12.00 10.78 5.14
CA LEU A 21 -11.50 9.40 5.30
C LEU A 21 -10.09 9.25 5.92
N PRO A 22 -9.17 10.26 5.86
CA PRO A 22 -7.77 10.02 6.23
C PRO A 22 -7.50 9.83 7.72
N ASP A 23 -8.22 10.52 8.62
CA ASP A 23 -7.73 10.65 10.00
C ASP A 23 -7.90 9.38 10.84
N THR A 24 -8.93 8.60 10.61
CA THR A 24 -9.19 7.38 11.39
C THR A 24 -8.40 6.17 10.90
N TYR A 25 -8.16 6.06 9.59
CA TYR A 25 -7.41 4.95 9.00
C TYR A 25 -5.90 5.20 9.00
N LEU A 26 -5.44 6.45 8.87
CA LEU A 26 -4.03 6.80 9.01
C LEU A 26 -3.52 6.54 10.44
N LEU A 27 -4.27 6.98 11.46
CA LEU A 27 -3.90 6.78 12.87
C LEU A 27 -3.92 5.31 13.30
N ALA A 28 -4.86 4.51 12.80
CA ALA A 28 -4.88 3.07 13.05
C ALA A 28 -3.76 2.34 12.28
N GLY A 29 -3.49 2.75 11.05
CA GLY A 29 -2.39 2.25 10.22
C GLY A 29 -1.03 2.62 10.81
N GLU A 30 -0.81 3.86 11.23
CA GLU A 30 0.47 4.32 11.79
C GLU A 30 0.80 3.68 13.14
N ARG A 31 -0.18 3.42 14.00
CA ARG A 31 0.08 2.72 15.28
C ARG A 31 0.45 1.27 15.08
N LEU A 32 -0.21 0.56 14.17
CA LEU A 32 0.13 -0.82 13.82
C LEU A 32 1.40 -0.90 12.96
N TYR A 33 1.55 0.03 12.01
CA TYR A 33 2.70 0.09 11.11
C TYR A 33 3.96 0.61 11.79
N GLY A 34 3.86 1.64 12.63
CA GLY A 34 5.00 2.22 13.31
C GLY A 34 5.66 1.27 14.32
N ALA A 35 4.89 0.45 15.03
CA ALA A 35 5.42 -0.55 15.93
C ALA A 35 6.05 -1.72 15.14
N THR A 36 5.38 -2.22 14.11
CA THR A 36 5.91 -3.30 13.25
C THR A 36 7.13 -2.82 12.46
N TYR A 37 7.10 -1.60 11.94
CA TYR A 37 8.19 -1.00 11.15
C TYR A 37 9.47 -0.77 11.97
N LYS A 38 9.35 -0.30 13.22
CA LYS A 38 10.52 -0.15 14.11
C LYS A 38 11.19 -1.48 14.45
N ILE A 39 10.42 -2.54 14.56
CA ILE A 39 10.93 -3.90 14.79
C ILE A 39 11.62 -4.41 13.52
N THR A 40 11.02 -4.20 12.34
CA THR A 40 11.54 -4.69 11.06
C THR A 40 12.86 -4.00 10.67
N LEU A 41 12.97 -2.68 10.79
CA LEU A 41 14.22 -1.96 10.44
C LEU A 41 15.42 -2.33 11.34
N GLN A 42 15.18 -2.77 12.56
CA GLN A 42 16.24 -3.17 13.46
C GLN A 42 16.69 -4.62 13.23
N GLU A 43 15.82 -5.44 12.61
CA GLU A 43 16.09 -6.85 12.26
C GLU A 43 16.56 -7.02 10.80
N ASP A 44 16.13 -6.20 9.85
CA ASP A 44 16.46 -6.32 8.42
C ASP A 44 17.97 -6.20 8.11
N ALA A 45 18.72 -5.50 8.97
CA ALA A 45 20.18 -5.42 8.83
C ALA A 45 20.91 -6.75 9.14
N LYS A 46 20.20 -7.77 9.63
CA LYS A 46 20.78 -9.04 10.10
C LYS A 46 20.25 -10.28 9.36
N PHE A 47 19.29 -10.10 8.43
CA PHE A 47 18.65 -11.21 7.74
C PHE A 47 19.42 -11.61 6.49
N SER A 48 20.18 -12.71 6.60
CA SER A 48 20.79 -13.39 5.45
C SER A 48 19.85 -14.48 4.91
N GLU A 49 20.04 -14.89 3.67
CA GLU A 49 19.35 -16.03 3.03
C GLU A 49 19.46 -17.31 3.89
N ASP A 50 20.57 -17.47 4.61
CA ASP A 50 20.83 -18.53 5.58
C ASP A 50 19.83 -18.49 6.74
N SER A 51 19.38 -17.32 7.18
CA SER A 51 18.42 -17.16 8.27
C SER A 51 17.01 -17.62 7.86
N LEU A 52 16.59 -17.35 6.63
CA LEU A 52 15.32 -17.82 6.09
C LEU A 52 15.28 -19.35 6.03
N GLN A 53 16.32 -19.96 5.49
CA GLN A 53 16.43 -21.41 5.42
C GLN A 53 16.41 -22.02 6.83
N LEU A 54 17.10 -21.40 7.80
CA LEU A 54 17.10 -21.83 9.18
C LEU A 54 15.70 -21.84 9.82
N TYR A 55 14.87 -20.80 9.58
CA TYR A 55 13.49 -20.78 10.07
C TYR A 55 12.65 -21.86 9.42
N LYS A 56 12.79 -22.07 8.12
CA LYS A 56 12.12 -23.14 7.37
C LYS A 56 12.44 -24.52 7.97
N ASP A 57 13.72 -24.79 8.17
CA ASP A 57 14.19 -26.08 8.68
C ASP A 57 13.76 -26.31 10.14
N ARG A 58 13.79 -25.27 10.96
CA ARG A 58 13.30 -25.33 12.36
C ARG A 58 11.80 -25.59 12.41
N ALA A 59 11.01 -24.96 11.54
CA ALA A 59 9.57 -25.20 11.46
C ALA A 59 9.26 -26.66 11.10
N ILE A 60 9.97 -27.18 10.09
CA ILE A 60 9.81 -28.58 9.66
C ILE A 60 10.28 -29.56 10.74
N PHE A 61 11.39 -29.26 11.42
CA PHE A 61 11.91 -30.09 12.50
C PHE A 61 10.93 -30.13 13.68
N ALA A 62 10.41 -28.98 14.11
CA ALA A 62 9.42 -28.90 15.17
C ALA A 62 8.14 -29.67 14.81
N ALA A 63 7.69 -29.56 13.54
CA ALA A 63 6.55 -30.31 13.05
C ALA A 63 6.76 -31.83 13.07
N LYS A 64 7.95 -32.31 12.72
CA LYS A 64 8.31 -33.73 12.81
C LYS A 64 8.31 -34.24 14.25
N ASN A 65 8.72 -33.41 15.19
CA ASN A 65 8.77 -33.72 16.62
C ASN A 65 7.42 -33.50 17.35
N ASN A 66 6.34 -33.20 16.63
CA ASN A 66 5.03 -32.88 17.17
C ASN A 66 5.01 -31.68 18.14
N ASP A 67 5.98 -30.78 18.02
CA ASP A 67 6.03 -29.54 18.78
C ASP A 67 5.22 -28.46 18.05
N LEU A 68 3.91 -28.42 18.34
CA LEU A 68 2.95 -27.53 17.72
C LEU A 68 3.35 -26.05 17.87
N LYS A 69 3.76 -25.65 19.08
CA LYS A 69 4.04 -24.26 19.41
C LYS A 69 5.24 -23.72 18.63
N ASN A 70 6.34 -24.48 18.63
CA ASN A 70 7.53 -24.09 17.88
C ASN A 70 7.35 -24.24 16.38
N ALA A 71 6.59 -25.23 15.92
CA ALA A 71 6.25 -25.37 14.51
C ALA A 71 5.47 -24.15 13.98
N ALA A 72 4.45 -23.69 14.73
CA ALA A 72 3.68 -22.51 14.37
C ALA A 72 4.54 -21.24 14.41
N PHE A 73 5.35 -21.07 15.47
CA PHE A 73 6.22 -19.91 15.62
C PHE A 73 7.23 -19.78 14.47
N TYR A 74 7.99 -20.83 14.20
CA TYR A 74 9.00 -20.78 13.13
C TYR A 74 8.37 -20.73 11.73
N ALA A 75 7.19 -21.33 11.52
CA ALA A 75 6.46 -21.18 10.26
C ALA A 75 5.99 -19.74 10.06
N GLU A 76 5.51 -19.08 11.11
CA GLU A 76 5.11 -17.67 11.06
C GLU A 76 6.29 -16.76 10.73
N GLU A 77 7.43 -16.94 11.42
CA GLU A 77 8.64 -16.17 11.14
C GLU A 77 9.14 -16.39 9.70
N TYR A 78 9.12 -17.63 9.21
CA TYR A 78 9.47 -17.91 7.83
C TYR A 78 8.55 -17.19 6.84
N ILE A 79 7.22 -17.26 7.02
CA ILE A 79 6.24 -16.60 6.13
C ILE A 79 6.40 -15.08 6.13
N LYS A 80 6.64 -14.51 7.30
CA LYS A 80 6.79 -13.07 7.50
C LYS A 80 7.92 -12.48 6.66
N TYR A 81 9.02 -13.20 6.52
CA TYR A 81 10.20 -12.75 5.78
C TYR A 81 10.28 -13.27 4.35
N SER A 82 9.79 -14.50 4.08
CA SER A 82 9.80 -15.09 2.73
C SER A 82 8.63 -14.65 1.85
N ALA A 83 7.55 -14.14 2.48
CA ALA A 83 6.26 -13.92 1.84
C ALA A 83 5.61 -15.19 1.22
N GLU A 84 6.13 -16.38 1.52
CA GLU A 84 5.61 -17.67 1.05
C GLU A 84 4.43 -18.13 1.92
N THR A 85 3.28 -17.49 1.76
CA THR A 85 2.09 -17.76 2.58
C THR A 85 1.56 -19.18 2.48
N GLY A 86 1.79 -19.84 1.34
CA GLY A 86 1.42 -21.26 1.11
C GLY A 86 2.22 -22.27 1.94
N PHE A 87 3.27 -21.85 2.64
CA PHE A 87 4.08 -22.73 3.47
C PHE A 87 3.29 -23.39 4.59
N VAL A 88 2.27 -22.70 5.14
CA VAL A 88 1.36 -23.25 6.18
C VAL A 88 0.59 -24.48 5.68
N GLU A 89 0.32 -24.54 4.38
CA GLU A 89 -0.43 -25.63 3.75
C GLU A 89 0.46 -26.79 3.31
N SER A 90 1.77 -26.68 3.58
CA SER A 90 2.68 -27.74 3.21
C SER A 90 2.38 -29.06 3.94
N ARG A 91 2.70 -30.17 3.30
CA ARG A 91 2.52 -31.54 3.85
C ARG A 91 3.13 -31.73 5.24
N TYR A 92 4.10 -30.92 5.62
CA TYR A 92 4.77 -31.01 6.92
C TYR A 92 3.85 -30.65 8.07
N PHE A 93 2.86 -29.79 7.84
CA PHE A 93 1.93 -29.30 8.85
C PHE A 93 0.53 -29.94 8.75
N ALA A 94 0.35 -30.94 7.89
CA ALA A 94 -0.96 -31.59 7.69
C ALA A 94 -1.57 -32.11 9.00
N LYS A 95 -0.74 -32.58 9.94
CA LYS A 95 -1.18 -33.05 11.25
C LYS A 95 -1.74 -31.93 12.14
N PHE A 96 -1.34 -30.70 11.91
CA PHE A 96 -1.68 -29.52 12.72
C PHE A 96 -2.75 -28.65 12.08
N SER A 97 -3.20 -28.98 10.86
CA SER A 97 -4.15 -28.16 10.10
C SER A 97 -5.42 -27.78 10.87
N ASP A 98 -5.87 -28.67 11.75
CA ASP A 98 -7.08 -28.49 12.56
C ASP A 98 -6.87 -27.84 13.92
N THR A 99 -5.62 -27.61 14.31
CA THR A 99 -5.30 -26.95 15.59
C THR A 99 -5.63 -25.45 15.54
N ALA A 100 -5.94 -24.88 16.72
CA ALA A 100 -6.31 -23.48 16.83
C ALA A 100 -5.17 -22.55 16.39
N GLU A 101 -3.93 -22.91 16.65
CA GLU A 101 -2.73 -22.15 16.30
C GLU A 101 -2.54 -22.07 14.79
N PHE A 102 -2.63 -23.20 14.09
CA PHE A 102 -2.48 -23.24 12.63
C PHE A 102 -3.67 -22.63 11.88
N LYS A 103 -4.89 -22.78 12.41
CA LYS A 103 -6.08 -22.09 11.87
C LYS A 103 -5.90 -20.57 11.95
N LYS A 104 -5.47 -20.03 13.10
CA LYS A 104 -5.18 -18.61 13.25
C LYS A 104 -4.06 -18.14 12.32
N LEU A 105 -3.00 -18.93 12.18
CA LEU A 105 -1.90 -18.64 11.28
C LEU A 105 -2.37 -18.58 9.83
N LYS A 106 -3.16 -19.55 9.40
CA LYS A 106 -3.77 -19.58 8.08
C LYS A 106 -4.68 -18.38 7.85
N GLU A 107 -5.61 -18.09 8.74
CA GLU A 107 -6.51 -16.94 8.65
C GLU A 107 -5.76 -15.62 8.56
N LYS A 108 -4.61 -15.50 9.25
CA LYS A 108 -3.79 -14.30 9.26
C LYS A 108 -3.13 -14.02 7.90
N TYR A 109 -2.71 -15.06 7.18
CA TYR A 109 -1.93 -14.94 5.93
C TYR A 109 -2.71 -15.37 4.68
N ASP A 110 -3.87 -15.98 4.83
CA ASP A 110 -4.71 -16.39 3.71
C ASP A 110 -5.33 -15.18 2.99
N LEU A 111 -5.69 -15.41 1.74
CA LEU A 111 -6.39 -14.40 0.94
C LEU A 111 -7.77 -14.13 1.54
N ASN A 112 -7.92 -12.96 2.13
CA ASN A 112 -9.21 -12.51 2.63
C ASN A 112 -9.90 -11.64 1.58
N VAL A 113 -10.71 -12.27 0.72
CA VAL A 113 -11.48 -11.53 -0.29
C VAL A 113 -12.94 -11.52 0.12
N ASN A 114 -13.46 -10.31 0.41
CA ASN A 114 -14.87 -10.10 0.67
C ASN A 114 -15.43 -9.05 -0.29
N TRP A 115 -16.72 -8.81 -0.23
CA TRP A 115 -17.43 -7.85 -1.06
C TRP A 115 -16.87 -6.42 -0.98
N LEU A 116 -16.42 -5.95 0.18
CA LEU A 116 -15.80 -4.63 0.35
C LEU A 116 -14.51 -4.46 -0.47
N HIS A 117 -13.74 -5.52 -0.64
CA HIS A 117 -12.51 -5.47 -1.41
C HIS A 117 -12.75 -5.18 -2.90
N PHE A 118 -13.88 -5.64 -3.45
CA PHE A 118 -14.27 -5.29 -4.82
C PHE A 118 -14.54 -3.80 -4.98
N PHE A 119 -15.10 -3.12 -3.97
CA PHE A 119 -15.27 -1.67 -4.04
C PHE A 119 -13.94 -0.93 -4.07
N TYR A 120 -12.96 -1.33 -3.26
CA TYR A 120 -11.62 -0.72 -3.32
C TYR A 120 -10.99 -0.92 -4.68
N LEU A 121 -11.02 -2.15 -5.21
CA LEU A 121 -10.47 -2.44 -6.53
C LEU A 121 -11.18 -1.62 -7.62
N PHE A 122 -12.50 -1.61 -7.61
CA PHE A 122 -13.29 -0.89 -8.60
C PHE A 122 -13.06 0.63 -8.53
N SER A 123 -13.01 1.20 -7.33
CA SER A 123 -12.71 2.62 -7.12
C SER A 123 -11.31 2.99 -7.62
N ALA A 124 -10.32 2.14 -7.37
CA ALA A 124 -8.96 2.35 -7.87
C ALA A 124 -8.93 2.31 -9.41
N LEU A 125 -9.60 1.35 -10.03
CA LEU A 125 -9.67 1.22 -11.50
C LEU A 125 -10.35 2.42 -12.15
N ILE A 126 -11.46 2.91 -11.57
CA ILE A 126 -12.12 4.14 -12.04
C ILE A 126 -11.17 5.34 -11.94
N GLY A 127 -10.48 5.48 -10.83
CA GLY A 127 -9.52 6.57 -10.64
C GLY A 127 -8.35 6.49 -11.63
N PHE A 128 -7.80 5.31 -11.90
CA PHE A 128 -6.79 5.12 -12.94
C PHE A 128 -7.32 5.50 -14.32
N PHE A 129 -8.53 5.05 -14.65
CA PHE A 129 -9.16 5.40 -15.92
C PHE A 129 -9.32 6.93 -16.08
N ILE A 130 -9.87 7.61 -15.06
CA ILE A 130 -10.03 9.07 -15.06
C ILE A 130 -8.69 9.77 -15.19
N GLY A 131 -7.69 9.34 -14.41
CA GLY A 131 -6.34 9.92 -14.44
C GLY A 131 -5.69 9.81 -15.84
N ILE A 132 -5.77 8.64 -16.46
CA ILE A 132 -5.24 8.40 -17.81
C ILE A 132 -6.01 9.23 -18.85
N MET A 133 -7.34 9.26 -18.78
CA MET A 133 -8.17 10.05 -19.69
C MET A 133 -7.85 11.54 -19.59
N LEU A 134 -7.58 12.07 -18.40
CA LEU A 134 -7.14 13.45 -18.23
C LEU A 134 -5.77 13.70 -18.86
N LEU A 135 -4.82 12.75 -18.80
CA LEU A 135 -3.52 12.88 -19.46
C LEU A 135 -3.60 12.94 -20.97
N ILE A 136 -4.48 12.14 -21.56
CA ILE A 136 -4.65 12.04 -23.01
C ILE A 136 -5.45 13.22 -23.58
N ASN A 137 -6.37 13.77 -22.79
CA ASN A 137 -7.27 14.81 -23.24
C ASN A 137 -6.51 16.09 -23.65
N LYS A 138 -6.93 16.69 -24.77
CA LYS A 138 -6.41 17.98 -25.23
C LYS A 138 -7.02 19.10 -24.39
N SER A 139 -6.30 19.59 -23.41
CA SER A 139 -6.70 20.70 -22.55
C SER A 139 -6.04 22.00 -22.97
N LYS A 140 -6.73 23.13 -22.75
CA LYS A 140 -6.18 24.48 -22.96
C LYS A 140 -4.99 24.76 -22.03
N ASP A 141 -5.00 24.25 -20.80
CA ASP A 141 -3.87 24.31 -19.89
C ASP A 141 -3.36 22.91 -19.56
N LYS A 142 -2.49 22.40 -20.44
CA LYS A 142 -1.90 21.07 -20.31
C LYS A 142 -1.17 20.86 -18.97
N LYS A 143 -0.49 21.91 -18.45
CA LYS A 143 0.26 21.82 -17.19
C LYS A 143 -0.67 21.62 -16.00
N ALA A 144 -1.78 22.35 -15.92
CA ALA A 144 -2.77 22.16 -14.87
C ALA A 144 -3.42 20.76 -14.97
N THR A 145 -3.73 20.33 -16.20
CA THR A 145 -4.33 19.01 -16.44
C THR A 145 -3.39 17.88 -16.01
N VAL A 146 -2.09 17.98 -16.31
CA VAL A 146 -1.10 16.99 -15.87
C VAL A 146 -1.02 16.92 -14.33
N LEU A 147 -0.99 18.07 -13.65
CA LEU A 147 -0.93 18.10 -12.18
C LEU A 147 -2.12 17.38 -11.53
N ILE A 148 -3.34 17.70 -11.97
CA ILE A 148 -4.53 17.05 -11.42
C ILE A 148 -4.63 15.58 -11.81
N SER A 149 -4.17 15.23 -13.01
CA SER A 149 -4.12 13.85 -13.45
C SER A 149 -3.15 13.00 -12.60
N VAL A 150 -1.94 13.51 -12.37
CA VAL A 150 -0.95 12.84 -11.53
C VAL A 150 -1.49 12.70 -10.09
N PHE A 151 -2.15 13.72 -9.56
CA PHE A 151 -2.80 13.64 -8.26
C PHE A 151 -3.85 12.52 -8.21
N VAL A 152 -4.74 12.42 -9.22
CA VAL A 152 -5.76 11.37 -9.29
C VAL A 152 -5.12 9.98 -9.41
N LEU A 153 -4.06 9.84 -10.22
CA LEU A 153 -3.34 8.58 -10.40
C LEU A 153 -2.68 8.11 -9.09
N ILE A 154 -2.02 9.00 -8.37
CA ILE A 154 -1.40 8.69 -7.07
C ILE A 154 -2.48 8.29 -6.06
N HIS A 155 -3.61 8.98 -6.04
CA HIS A 155 -4.72 8.65 -5.16
C HIS A 155 -5.32 7.27 -5.48
N SER A 156 -5.47 6.97 -6.77
CA SER A 156 -5.93 5.64 -7.22
C SER A 156 -4.95 4.54 -6.83
N LEU A 157 -3.65 4.80 -6.94
CA LEU A 157 -2.60 3.89 -6.48
C LEU A 157 -2.69 3.65 -4.97
N PHE A 158 -3.00 4.69 -4.19
CA PHE A 158 -3.21 4.56 -2.74
C PHE A 158 -4.42 3.67 -2.41
N ILE A 159 -5.57 3.86 -3.10
CA ILE A 159 -6.74 3.00 -2.92
C ILE A 159 -6.43 1.55 -3.33
N PHE A 160 -5.69 1.36 -4.42
CA PHE A 160 -5.23 0.04 -4.84
C PHE A 160 -4.32 -0.62 -3.79
N HIS A 161 -3.45 0.16 -3.15
CA HIS A 161 -2.63 -0.34 -2.04
C HIS A 161 -3.49 -0.77 -0.83
N ILE A 162 -4.57 -0.03 -0.50
CA ILE A 162 -5.52 -0.46 0.54
C ILE A 162 -6.15 -1.82 0.17
N PHE A 163 -6.51 -2.00 -1.10
CA PHE A 163 -7.00 -3.29 -1.59
C PHE A 163 -5.97 -4.41 -1.38
N LEU A 164 -4.72 -4.22 -1.78
CA LEU A 164 -3.66 -5.21 -1.61
C LEU A 164 -3.41 -5.53 -0.12
N HIS A 165 -3.49 -4.51 0.72
CA HIS A 165 -3.28 -4.67 2.16
C HIS A 165 -4.43 -5.42 2.82
N SER A 166 -5.68 -5.06 2.52
CA SER A 166 -6.87 -5.63 3.15
C SER A 166 -7.15 -7.06 2.69
N THR A 167 -6.72 -7.43 1.47
CA THR A 167 -6.86 -8.79 0.93
C THR A 167 -5.71 -9.72 1.31
N ASN A 168 -4.71 -9.26 2.05
CA ASN A 168 -3.45 -9.98 2.32
C ASN A 168 -2.59 -10.26 1.07
N LEU A 169 -2.93 -9.71 -0.09
CA LEU A 169 -2.10 -9.80 -1.30
C LEU A 169 -0.72 -9.14 -1.12
N LYS A 170 -0.60 -8.24 -0.15
CA LYS A 170 0.67 -7.60 0.23
C LYS A 170 1.81 -8.59 0.48
N PHE A 171 1.51 -9.75 1.04
CA PHE A 171 2.52 -10.79 1.29
C PHE A 171 3.06 -11.43 0.01
N ARG A 172 2.32 -11.34 -1.10
CA ARG A 172 2.75 -11.83 -2.42
C ARG A 172 3.45 -10.76 -3.26
N THR A 173 3.36 -9.49 -2.85
CA THR A 173 3.91 -8.34 -3.58
C THR A 173 4.64 -7.38 -2.65
N PRO A 174 5.70 -7.82 -1.94
CA PRO A 174 6.36 -7.02 -0.89
C PRO A 174 6.94 -5.70 -1.42
N HIS A 175 7.39 -5.66 -2.68
CA HIS A 175 7.97 -4.46 -3.29
C HIS A 175 6.99 -3.29 -3.44
N ILE A 176 5.68 -3.54 -3.41
CA ILE A 176 4.64 -2.50 -3.60
C ILE A 176 4.27 -1.85 -2.26
N LEU A 177 4.63 -2.47 -1.13
CA LEU A 177 4.20 -2.06 0.22
C LEU A 177 4.58 -0.63 0.58
N TYR A 178 5.74 -0.16 0.16
CA TYR A 178 6.28 1.14 0.56
C TYR A 178 5.96 2.27 -0.42
N MET A 179 5.49 1.96 -1.63
CA MET A 179 5.25 2.96 -2.67
C MET A 179 4.21 4.02 -2.27
N SER A 180 3.16 3.63 -1.55
CA SER A 180 2.09 4.57 -1.16
C SER A 180 2.57 5.61 -0.16
N SER A 181 3.43 5.25 0.78
CA SER A 181 3.98 6.16 1.78
C SER A 181 4.81 7.28 1.15
N ILE A 182 5.63 6.94 0.15
CA ILE A 182 6.46 7.92 -0.58
C ILE A 182 5.58 8.94 -1.31
N PHE A 183 4.54 8.45 -1.99
CA PHE A 183 3.66 9.31 -2.78
C PHE A 183 2.74 10.21 -1.94
N SER A 184 2.54 9.92 -0.65
CA SER A 184 1.74 10.76 0.25
C SER A 184 2.29 12.19 0.34
N TYR A 185 3.60 12.35 0.29
CA TYR A 185 4.25 13.67 0.35
C TYR A 185 4.09 14.49 -0.93
N LEU A 186 3.62 13.89 -2.03
CA LEU A 186 3.35 14.61 -3.29
C LEU A 186 1.98 15.30 -3.29
N TYR A 187 1.05 14.91 -2.44
CA TYR A 187 -0.31 15.46 -2.45
C TYR A 187 -0.33 16.98 -2.25
N GLY A 188 0.38 17.48 -1.23
CA GLY A 188 0.46 18.90 -0.94
C GLY A 188 1.02 19.73 -2.11
N PRO A 189 2.22 19.43 -2.59
CA PRO A 189 2.81 20.12 -3.74
C PRO A 189 1.94 20.07 -5.00
N LEU A 190 1.38 18.90 -5.34
CA LEU A 190 0.55 18.75 -6.54
C LEU A 190 -0.70 19.64 -6.51
N LEU A 191 -1.43 19.63 -5.38
CA LEU A 191 -2.61 20.48 -5.20
C LEU A 191 -2.23 21.96 -5.15
N TYR A 192 -1.18 22.31 -4.41
CA TYR A 192 -0.69 23.70 -4.34
C TYR A 192 -0.38 24.26 -5.71
N PHE A 193 0.40 23.55 -6.52
CA PHE A 193 0.75 24.02 -7.85
C PHE A 193 -0.43 23.99 -8.83
N TYR A 194 -1.33 23.04 -8.69
CA TYR A 194 -2.55 22.99 -9.46
C TYR A 194 -3.41 24.24 -9.22
N PHE A 195 -3.69 24.59 -7.96
CA PHE A 195 -4.49 25.77 -7.64
C PHE A 195 -3.77 27.05 -8.06
N LYS A 196 -2.48 27.16 -7.78
CA LYS A 196 -1.67 28.32 -8.17
C LYS A 196 -1.65 28.50 -9.69
N ARG A 197 -1.61 27.42 -10.44
CA ARG A 197 -1.68 27.45 -11.91
C ARG A 197 -3.03 27.96 -12.41
N ILE A 198 -4.13 27.45 -11.86
CA ILE A 198 -5.48 27.83 -12.30
C ILE A 198 -5.81 29.27 -11.91
N THR A 199 -5.48 29.70 -10.69
CA THR A 199 -5.87 31.01 -10.18
C THR A 199 -4.98 32.12 -10.69
N GLN A 200 -3.66 31.87 -10.75
CA GLN A 200 -2.64 32.90 -11.04
C GLN A 200 -1.94 32.71 -12.38
N LYS A 201 -2.35 31.72 -13.20
CA LYS A 201 -1.65 31.33 -14.44
C LYS A 201 -0.14 31.10 -14.24
N TYR A 202 0.22 30.63 -13.02
CA TYR A 202 1.60 30.48 -12.59
C TYR A 202 2.41 29.58 -13.52
N THR A 203 3.65 29.97 -13.81
CA THR A 203 4.62 29.15 -14.55
C THR A 203 5.65 28.57 -13.58
N PHE A 204 5.92 27.27 -13.70
CA PHE A 204 6.90 26.59 -12.85
C PHE A 204 8.29 27.20 -12.98
N LYS A 205 8.94 27.42 -11.83
CA LYS A 205 10.31 27.88 -11.71
C LYS A 205 11.20 26.77 -11.16
N LYS A 206 12.50 26.80 -11.42
CA LYS A 206 13.45 25.81 -10.88
C LYS A 206 13.41 25.70 -9.35
N ARG A 207 13.10 26.80 -8.65
CA ARG A 207 12.95 26.83 -7.19
C ARG A 207 11.77 26.01 -6.67
N ASP A 208 10.77 25.74 -7.50
CA ASP A 208 9.59 24.99 -7.08
C ASP A 208 9.90 23.51 -6.82
N ILE A 209 11.03 23.02 -7.34
CA ILE A 209 11.54 21.65 -7.09
C ILE A 209 11.78 21.43 -5.58
N VAL A 210 12.06 22.48 -4.82
CA VAL A 210 12.25 22.39 -3.36
C VAL A 210 11.01 21.79 -2.66
N HIS A 211 9.81 22.02 -3.19
CA HIS A 211 8.59 21.44 -2.62
C HIS A 211 8.48 19.89 -2.81
N LEU A 212 9.29 19.32 -3.70
CA LEU A 212 9.38 17.86 -3.89
C LEU A 212 10.47 17.22 -3.02
N LEU A 213 11.28 18.05 -2.35
CA LEU A 213 12.42 17.63 -1.54
C LEU A 213 12.01 16.67 -0.41
N PRO A 214 10.88 16.87 0.32
CA PRO A 214 10.43 15.91 1.33
C PRO A 214 10.16 14.52 0.76
N THR A 215 9.52 14.45 -0.42
CA THR A 215 9.26 13.18 -1.11
C THR A 215 10.56 12.49 -1.49
N PHE A 216 11.54 13.25 -2.00
CA PHE A 216 12.84 12.72 -2.40
C PHE A 216 13.64 12.20 -1.20
N ILE A 217 13.64 12.95 -0.08
CA ILE A 217 14.32 12.54 1.16
C ILE A 217 13.73 11.20 1.66
N ILE A 218 12.40 11.10 1.72
CA ILE A 218 11.73 9.87 2.18
C ILE A 218 12.03 8.71 1.23
N MET A 219 12.04 8.95 -0.07
CA MET A 219 12.40 7.93 -1.05
C MET A 219 13.82 7.39 -0.81
N VAL A 220 14.79 8.27 -0.54
CA VAL A 220 16.18 7.86 -0.28
C VAL A 220 16.33 7.13 1.06
N ILE A 221 15.51 7.45 2.05
CA ILE A 221 15.55 6.77 3.37
C ILE A 221 14.92 5.38 3.30
N MET A 222 13.94 5.18 2.41
CA MET A 222 13.18 3.92 2.31
C MET A 222 13.74 2.92 1.31
N PHE A 223 14.65 3.33 0.43
CA PHE A 223 15.35 2.48 -0.55
C PHE A 223 16.86 2.51 -0.34
#